data_33e2a01c1446fffa8da965eb72bd85fc
#
_entry.id   33e2a01c1446fffa8da965eb72bd85fc
#
_cell.length_a   1.000
_cell.length_b   1.000
_cell.length_c   1.000
_cell.angle_alpha   90.00
_cell.angle_beta   90.00
_cell.angle_gamma   90.00
#
_symmetry.space_group_name_H-M   'P 1'
#
loop_
_entity.id
_entity.type
_entity.pdbx_description
1 polymer ?
#
loop_
_entity_poly.entity_id
_entity_poly.type
_entity_poly.pdbx_seq_one_letter_code
_entity_poly.pdbx_strand_id
1 'polypeptide(L)'
;MIVFIDTEVNPQTKKVADYGAMREDGAVLHSHSKADFDAFVSRCDTVCGHNIINHDLKYTALRGNYTVVDTLFLSPLLFPQRPYHRLVKDDKLQVDELNNPVNDSMKARDLLNDEIVAWNQLTPNRQKIYYLLLYGTFEFGGFFKYIRYSANQSLLGRIVGVQTDWAQLILKEYEGKVCSHANFDMLVKQYPIELAYSLAIIGADDIFSITPAWVLRNYPQVVNVMNLLCNTSCGDCGYCHQRLDAHCGLKEFFGYDEFRIFDGVPMQQQAVESA
;
A
#
# COMPACT_ATOMS: atom_id res chain seq x y z
N MET A 1 8.82 -10.35 -20.51
CA MET A 1 9.71 -11.08 -19.58
C MET A 1 10.09 -10.18 -18.43
N ILE A 2 10.02 -10.67 -17.17
CA ILE A 2 10.40 -9.90 -15.97
C ILE A 2 11.78 -10.32 -15.46
N VAL A 3 12.52 -9.34 -14.92
CA VAL A 3 13.75 -9.55 -14.17
C VAL A 3 13.60 -8.93 -12.78
N PHE A 4 14.00 -9.67 -11.77
CA PHE A 4 14.11 -9.23 -10.37
C PHE A 4 15.53 -8.78 -10.13
N ILE A 5 15.70 -7.61 -9.55
CA ILE A 5 17.01 -6.99 -9.34
C ILE A 5 17.15 -6.49 -7.91
N ASP A 6 18.40 -6.46 -7.46
CA ASP A 6 18.83 -5.76 -6.26
C ASP A 6 20.27 -5.26 -6.45
N THR A 7 20.62 -4.14 -5.84
CA THR A 7 21.97 -3.56 -5.95
C THR A 7 22.53 -3.20 -4.59
N GLU A 8 23.75 -3.63 -4.31
CA GLU A 8 24.48 -3.21 -3.14
C GLU A 8 25.31 -1.95 -3.42
N VAL A 9 25.00 -0.89 -2.70
CA VAL A 9 25.64 0.42 -2.88
C VAL A 9 26.65 0.68 -1.78
N ASN A 10 27.88 0.98 -2.15
CA ASN A 10 28.89 1.39 -1.19
C ASN A 10 28.48 2.72 -0.54
N PRO A 11 28.29 2.79 0.78
CA PRO A 11 27.77 3.98 1.45
C PRO A 11 28.70 5.19 1.41
N GLN A 12 30.01 4.96 1.24
CA GLN A 12 31.03 6.01 1.22
C GLN A 12 31.15 6.63 -0.20
N THR A 13 31.26 5.75 -1.22
CA THR A 13 31.46 6.19 -2.61
C THR A 13 30.18 6.49 -3.36
N LYS A 14 29.02 6.04 -2.86
CA LYS A 14 27.70 6.11 -3.53
C LYS A 14 27.68 5.42 -4.90
N LYS A 15 28.60 4.47 -5.13
CA LYS A 15 28.62 3.64 -6.34
C LYS A 15 28.11 2.26 -6.03
N VAL A 16 27.48 1.63 -7.03
CA VAL A 16 27.08 0.22 -6.92
C VAL A 16 28.35 -0.62 -6.81
N ALA A 17 28.43 -1.43 -5.78
CA ALA A 17 29.50 -2.36 -5.52
C ALA A 17 29.20 -3.73 -6.10
N ASP A 18 27.90 -4.10 -6.11
CA ASP A 18 27.47 -5.43 -6.52
C ASP A 18 26.07 -5.40 -7.14
N TYR A 19 25.84 -6.24 -8.13
CA TYR A 19 24.57 -6.39 -8.85
C TYR A 19 24.08 -7.82 -8.73
N GLY A 20 22.85 -8.00 -8.24
CA GLY A 20 22.12 -9.24 -8.27
C GLY A 20 20.93 -9.14 -9.21
N ALA A 21 20.70 -10.17 -10.00
CA ALA A 21 19.52 -10.25 -10.83
C ALA A 21 19.08 -11.69 -11.05
N MET A 22 17.75 -11.88 -11.18
CA MET A 22 17.15 -13.16 -11.54
C MET A 22 16.02 -12.93 -12.53
N ARG A 23 16.05 -13.63 -13.67
CA ARG A 23 14.94 -13.60 -14.63
C ARG A 23 13.92 -14.69 -14.33
N GLU A 24 12.71 -14.51 -14.86
CA GLU A 24 11.62 -15.51 -14.72
C GLU A 24 11.95 -16.85 -15.36
N ASP A 25 12.87 -16.90 -16.35
CA ASP A 25 13.36 -18.13 -16.97
C ASP A 25 14.35 -18.93 -16.10
N GLY A 26 14.63 -18.43 -14.89
CA GLY A 26 15.54 -19.05 -13.93
C GLY A 26 17.01 -18.64 -14.10
N ALA A 27 17.35 -17.84 -15.11
CA ALA A 27 18.71 -17.34 -15.25
C ALA A 27 19.04 -16.34 -14.13
N VAL A 28 20.25 -16.46 -13.58
CA VAL A 28 20.74 -15.65 -12.45
C VAL A 28 22.03 -14.93 -12.86
N LEU A 29 22.18 -13.70 -12.41
CA LEU A 29 23.40 -12.92 -12.52
C LEU A 29 23.83 -12.45 -11.14
N HIS A 30 25.12 -12.63 -10.84
CA HIS A 30 25.83 -11.96 -9.75
C HIS A 30 27.10 -11.35 -10.35
N SER A 31 27.25 -10.03 -10.32
CA SER A 31 28.35 -9.36 -10.99
C SER A 31 28.67 -7.99 -10.37
N HIS A 32 29.96 -7.64 -10.37
CA HIS A 32 30.43 -6.29 -10.06
C HIS A 32 30.45 -5.38 -11.31
N SER A 33 30.12 -5.92 -12.50
CA SER A 33 30.18 -5.23 -13.78
C SER A 33 28.80 -4.67 -14.16
N LYS A 34 28.72 -3.35 -14.28
CA LYS A 34 27.51 -2.70 -14.80
C LYS A 34 27.17 -3.16 -16.22
N ALA A 35 28.18 -3.42 -17.06
CA ALA A 35 27.95 -3.84 -18.44
C ALA A 35 27.29 -5.21 -18.52
N ASP A 36 27.71 -6.16 -17.66
CA ASP A 36 27.08 -7.48 -17.58
C ASP A 36 25.65 -7.39 -17.07
N PHE A 37 25.43 -6.53 -16.06
CA PHE A 37 24.10 -6.27 -15.53
C PHE A 37 23.17 -5.68 -16.60
N ASP A 38 23.61 -4.63 -17.31
CA ASP A 38 22.84 -3.98 -18.36
C ASP A 38 22.51 -4.98 -19.50
N ALA A 39 23.48 -5.80 -19.91
CA ALA A 39 23.28 -6.85 -20.91
C ALA A 39 22.30 -7.94 -20.47
N PHE A 40 22.31 -8.29 -19.18
CA PHE A 40 21.39 -9.27 -18.60
C PHE A 40 19.95 -8.74 -18.55
N VAL A 41 19.77 -7.51 -18.09
CA VAL A 41 18.45 -6.87 -17.92
C VAL A 41 17.85 -6.47 -19.28
N SER A 42 18.67 -6.11 -20.28
CA SER A 42 18.20 -5.65 -21.61
C SER A 42 17.30 -6.64 -22.34
N ARG A 43 17.28 -7.90 -21.93
CA ARG A 43 16.43 -8.96 -22.50
C ARG A 43 14.99 -8.93 -21.96
N CYS A 44 14.70 -8.06 -20.98
CA CYS A 44 13.42 -7.98 -20.30
C CYS A 44 12.73 -6.64 -20.61
N ASP A 45 11.43 -6.58 -20.43
CA ASP A 45 10.62 -5.37 -20.55
C ASP A 45 10.11 -4.85 -19.20
N THR A 46 10.20 -5.70 -18.19
CA THR A 46 9.74 -5.41 -16.83
C THR A 46 10.87 -5.66 -15.83
N VAL A 47 11.08 -4.72 -14.93
CA VAL A 47 12.00 -4.85 -13.80
C VAL A 47 11.22 -4.81 -12.50
N CYS A 48 11.58 -5.69 -11.57
CA CYS A 48 11.00 -5.75 -10.24
C CYS A 48 12.09 -5.77 -9.18
N GLY A 49 11.81 -5.17 -8.05
CA GLY A 49 12.67 -5.22 -6.88
C GLY A 49 11.93 -4.73 -5.65
N HIS A 50 12.57 -4.83 -4.49
CA HIS A 50 12.02 -4.36 -3.24
C HIS A 50 12.60 -2.99 -2.88
N ASN A 51 11.79 -1.93 -2.90
CA ASN A 51 12.22 -0.54 -2.79
C ASN A 51 13.04 -0.05 -4.01
N ILE A 52 12.85 -0.69 -5.14
CA ILE A 52 13.57 -0.41 -6.39
C ILE A 52 13.44 1.05 -6.81
N ILE A 53 12.25 1.66 -6.65
CA ILE A 53 11.96 3.04 -7.03
C ILE A 53 12.82 4.03 -6.22
N ASN A 54 12.96 3.80 -4.93
CA ASN A 54 13.69 4.70 -4.04
C ASN A 54 15.18 4.36 -3.90
N HIS A 55 15.60 3.17 -4.33
CA HIS A 55 16.98 2.72 -4.23
C HIS A 55 17.61 2.44 -5.59
N ASP A 56 17.36 1.29 -6.19
CA ASP A 56 18.12 0.78 -7.35
C ASP A 56 18.02 1.66 -8.60
N LEU A 57 16.85 2.25 -8.88
CA LEU A 57 16.65 3.16 -10.01
C LEU A 57 17.45 4.45 -9.92
N LYS A 58 18.00 4.80 -8.75
CA LYS A 58 18.89 5.94 -8.60
C LYS A 58 20.30 5.67 -9.13
N TYR A 59 20.69 4.41 -9.15
CA TYR A 59 22.04 3.97 -9.49
C TYR A 59 22.12 3.21 -10.82
N THR A 60 20.95 2.84 -11.36
CA THR A 60 20.85 2.13 -12.64
C THR A 60 20.14 2.98 -13.69
N ALA A 61 20.43 2.76 -14.97
CA ALA A 61 19.81 3.50 -16.08
C ALA A 61 18.47 2.88 -16.55
N LEU A 62 17.70 2.28 -15.62
CA LEU A 62 16.52 1.51 -15.96
C LEU A 62 15.23 2.34 -16.01
N ARG A 63 15.25 3.54 -15.44
CA ARG A 63 14.07 4.41 -15.39
C ARG A 63 13.65 4.89 -16.78
N GLY A 64 12.37 4.73 -17.09
CA GLY A 64 11.80 5.18 -18.37
C GLY A 64 11.86 4.15 -19.50
N ASN A 65 12.73 3.15 -19.41
CA ASN A 65 12.90 2.12 -20.44
C ASN A 65 12.13 0.82 -20.14
N TYR A 66 11.71 0.64 -18.90
CA TYR A 66 11.11 -0.59 -18.40
C TYR A 66 9.79 -0.32 -17.66
N THR A 67 8.92 -1.31 -17.66
CA THR A 67 7.83 -1.36 -16.70
C THR A 67 8.44 -1.68 -15.34
N VAL A 68 8.19 -0.83 -14.33
CA VAL A 68 8.77 -0.98 -12.98
C VAL A 68 7.71 -1.51 -12.04
N VAL A 69 8.05 -2.55 -11.27
CA VAL A 69 7.22 -3.10 -10.18
C VAL A 69 8.01 -3.04 -8.89
N ASP A 70 7.45 -2.41 -7.87
CA ASP A 70 8.09 -2.28 -6.55
C ASP A 70 7.26 -2.98 -5.48
N THR A 71 7.79 -4.07 -4.96
CA THR A 71 7.10 -4.89 -3.95
C THR A 71 6.96 -4.17 -2.60
N LEU A 72 7.81 -3.19 -2.28
CA LEU A 72 7.66 -2.44 -1.02
C LEU A 72 6.42 -1.52 -1.03
N PHE A 73 6.04 -0.98 -2.19
CA PHE A 73 4.84 -0.17 -2.30
C PHE A 73 3.56 -1.03 -2.29
N LEU A 74 3.63 -2.21 -2.89
CA LEU A 74 2.50 -3.15 -2.95
C LEU A 74 2.22 -3.80 -1.59
N SER A 75 3.27 -4.11 -0.84
CA SER A 75 3.17 -4.90 0.39
C SER A 75 2.23 -4.29 1.45
N PRO A 76 2.25 -2.98 1.79
CA PRO A 76 1.30 -2.40 2.73
C PRO A 76 -0.15 -2.36 2.21
N LEU A 77 -0.32 -2.32 0.89
CA LEU A 77 -1.64 -2.33 0.26
C LEU A 77 -2.30 -3.72 0.34
N LEU A 78 -1.50 -4.77 0.15
CA LEU A 78 -1.98 -6.15 0.02
C LEU A 78 -1.87 -6.97 1.32
N PHE A 79 -0.98 -6.55 2.22
CA PHE A 79 -0.79 -7.15 3.55
C PHE A 79 -0.92 -6.11 4.68
N PRO A 80 -2.04 -5.39 4.78
CA PRO A 80 -2.20 -4.27 5.73
C PRO A 80 -2.09 -4.68 7.20
N GLN A 81 -2.22 -5.99 7.53
CA GLN A 81 -2.04 -6.49 8.89
C GLN A 81 -0.58 -6.63 9.29
N ARG A 82 0.37 -6.59 8.32
CA ARG A 82 1.80 -6.72 8.63
C ARG A 82 2.36 -5.39 9.13
N PRO A 83 2.99 -5.32 10.30
CA PRO A 83 3.58 -4.07 10.79
C PRO A 83 4.87 -3.69 10.07
N TYR A 84 5.54 -4.67 9.43
CA TYR A 84 6.80 -4.50 8.73
C TYR A 84 6.71 -5.06 7.31
N HIS A 85 7.27 -4.32 6.36
CA HIS A 85 7.24 -4.64 4.94
C HIS A 85 8.64 -4.77 4.31
N ARG A 86 9.69 -4.88 5.13
CA ARG A 86 11.04 -5.16 4.66
C ARG A 86 11.18 -6.64 4.29
N LEU A 87 12.04 -6.93 3.32
CA LEU A 87 12.45 -8.32 3.06
C LEU A 87 13.05 -8.91 4.34
N VAL A 88 12.59 -10.10 4.70
CA VAL A 88 13.10 -10.80 5.87
C VAL A 88 14.53 -11.27 5.58
N LYS A 89 15.50 -10.78 6.34
CA LYS A 89 16.86 -11.32 6.32
C LYS A 89 16.86 -12.59 7.17
N ASP A 90 17.40 -13.66 6.62
CA ASP A 90 17.51 -14.93 7.35
C ASP A 90 18.68 -14.80 8.34
N ASP A 91 18.37 -14.70 9.64
CA ASP A 91 19.34 -14.53 10.72
C ASP A 91 20.33 -15.71 10.87
N LYS A 92 20.10 -16.80 10.12
CA LYS A 92 20.96 -17.98 10.12
C LYS A 92 22.04 -17.97 9.03
N LEU A 93 21.99 -17.00 8.12
CA LEU A 93 22.98 -16.88 7.07
C LEU A 93 24.29 -16.33 7.60
N GLN A 94 25.40 -16.80 7.06
CA GLN A 94 26.74 -16.26 7.33
C GLN A 94 26.80 -14.80 6.84
N VAL A 95 27.68 -13.99 7.43
CA VAL A 95 27.77 -12.53 7.17
C VAL A 95 27.91 -12.22 5.68
N ASP A 96 28.60 -13.06 4.91
CA ASP A 96 28.81 -12.89 3.45
C ASP A 96 27.55 -13.19 2.63
N GLU A 97 26.57 -13.92 3.20
CA GLU A 97 25.27 -14.20 2.56
C GLU A 97 24.19 -13.17 2.90
N LEU A 98 24.39 -12.40 3.99
CA LEU A 98 23.44 -11.38 4.45
C LEU A 98 23.28 -10.18 3.48
N ASN A 99 24.27 -9.93 2.63
CA ASN A 99 24.30 -8.82 1.69
C ASN A 99 24.46 -9.33 0.24
N ASN A 100 23.94 -10.50 -0.07
CA ASN A 100 23.97 -11.03 -1.43
C ASN A 100 22.77 -10.51 -2.23
N PRO A 101 22.95 -9.62 -3.23
CA PRO A 101 21.85 -9.02 -3.98
C PRO A 101 21.08 -10.05 -4.81
N VAL A 102 21.64 -11.20 -5.11
CA VAL A 102 20.92 -12.32 -5.75
C VAL A 102 19.85 -12.88 -4.82
N ASN A 103 20.18 -13.06 -3.54
CA ASN A 103 19.21 -13.56 -2.55
C ASN A 103 18.04 -12.58 -2.36
N ASP A 104 18.33 -11.29 -2.34
CA ASP A 104 17.29 -10.27 -2.19
C ASP A 104 16.44 -10.14 -3.47
N SER A 105 17.03 -10.35 -4.66
CA SER A 105 16.28 -10.49 -5.92
C SER A 105 15.34 -11.70 -5.91
N MET A 106 15.77 -12.84 -5.38
CA MET A 106 14.93 -14.04 -5.23
C MET A 106 13.77 -13.81 -4.27
N LYS A 107 14.04 -13.16 -3.12
CA LYS A 107 13.01 -12.80 -2.14
C LYS A 107 11.99 -11.80 -2.71
N ALA A 108 12.44 -10.84 -3.51
CA ALA A 108 11.55 -9.91 -4.21
C ALA A 108 10.62 -10.63 -5.20
N ARG A 109 11.12 -11.67 -5.89
CA ARG A 109 10.29 -12.54 -6.75
C ARG A 109 9.23 -13.28 -5.93
N ASP A 110 9.64 -13.89 -4.84
CA ASP A 110 8.74 -14.69 -4.00
C ASP A 110 7.66 -13.78 -3.38
N LEU A 111 8.05 -12.59 -2.92
CA LEU A 111 7.11 -11.59 -2.40
C LEU A 111 6.14 -11.11 -3.49
N LEU A 112 6.60 -10.84 -4.73
CA LEU A 112 5.70 -10.47 -5.82
C LEU A 112 4.67 -11.57 -6.12
N ASN A 113 5.06 -12.83 -6.07
CA ASN A 113 4.14 -13.96 -6.24
C ASN A 113 3.07 -13.97 -5.14
N ASP A 114 3.48 -13.77 -3.88
CA ASP A 114 2.55 -13.66 -2.74
C ASP A 114 1.61 -12.46 -2.92
N GLU A 115 2.11 -11.33 -3.38
CA GLU A 115 1.34 -10.12 -3.66
C GLU A 115 0.31 -10.33 -4.77
N ILE A 116 0.66 -11.07 -5.83
CA ILE A 116 -0.28 -11.44 -6.89
C ILE A 116 -1.38 -12.37 -6.35
N VAL A 117 -1.03 -13.32 -5.49
CA VAL A 117 -2.01 -14.19 -4.82
C VAL A 117 -2.95 -13.36 -3.95
N ALA A 118 -2.41 -12.46 -3.12
CA ALA A 118 -3.19 -11.57 -2.28
C ALA A 118 -4.11 -10.65 -3.09
N TRP A 119 -3.60 -10.07 -4.20
CA TRP A 119 -4.40 -9.30 -5.15
C TRP A 119 -5.61 -10.08 -5.68
N ASN A 120 -5.40 -11.34 -6.08
CA ASN A 120 -6.45 -12.19 -6.62
C ASN A 120 -7.49 -12.62 -5.57
N GLN A 121 -7.17 -12.51 -4.28
CA GLN A 121 -8.08 -12.76 -3.16
C GLN A 121 -8.94 -11.55 -2.78
N LEU A 122 -8.59 -10.35 -3.27
CA LEU A 122 -9.42 -9.17 -3.05
C LEU A 122 -10.76 -9.29 -3.75
N THR A 123 -11.80 -8.67 -3.18
CA THR A 123 -13.10 -8.55 -3.85
C THR A 123 -12.94 -7.81 -5.19
N PRO A 124 -13.75 -8.13 -6.21
CA PRO A 124 -13.69 -7.40 -7.48
C PRO A 124 -13.90 -5.89 -7.32
N ASN A 125 -14.69 -5.48 -6.31
CA ASN A 125 -14.92 -4.07 -6.03
C ASN A 125 -13.68 -3.39 -5.44
N ARG A 126 -12.97 -4.07 -4.52
CA ARG A 126 -11.71 -3.58 -3.93
C ARG A 126 -10.60 -3.50 -4.97
N GLN A 127 -10.46 -4.52 -5.83
CA GLN A 127 -9.54 -4.48 -6.97
C GLN A 127 -9.82 -3.27 -7.88
N LYS A 128 -11.11 -3.01 -8.18
CA LYS A 128 -11.52 -1.86 -8.99
C LYS A 128 -11.16 -0.53 -8.33
N ILE A 129 -11.42 -0.38 -7.02
CA ILE A 129 -11.07 0.83 -6.27
C ILE A 129 -9.56 1.08 -6.34
N TYR A 130 -8.73 0.10 -5.99
CA TYR A 130 -7.27 0.26 -5.99
C TYR A 130 -6.74 0.54 -7.40
N TYR A 131 -7.25 -0.16 -8.41
CA TYR A 131 -6.86 0.11 -9.79
C TYR A 131 -7.17 1.55 -10.20
N LEU A 132 -8.38 2.03 -9.96
CA LEU A 132 -8.80 3.37 -10.36
C LEU A 132 -8.02 4.48 -9.63
N LEU A 133 -7.66 4.25 -8.37
CA LEU A 133 -6.84 5.18 -7.59
C LEU A 133 -5.37 5.20 -8.06
N LEU A 134 -4.81 4.05 -8.43
CA LEU A 134 -3.36 3.84 -8.47
C LEU A 134 -2.76 3.59 -9.86
N TYR A 135 -3.57 3.19 -10.87
CA TYR A 135 -3.03 2.79 -12.19
C TYR A 135 -2.26 3.90 -12.91
N GLY A 136 -2.57 5.16 -12.64
CA GLY A 136 -1.90 6.34 -13.22
C GLY A 136 -0.65 6.78 -12.46
N THR A 137 -0.32 6.15 -11.35
CA THR A 137 0.86 6.49 -10.55
C THR A 137 2.08 5.70 -10.99
N PHE A 138 3.26 6.28 -10.79
CA PHE A 138 4.52 5.60 -11.15
C PHE A 138 4.78 4.38 -10.26
N GLU A 139 4.38 4.47 -8.99
CA GLU A 139 4.62 3.47 -7.96
C GLU A 139 3.84 2.16 -8.20
N PHE A 140 2.64 2.26 -8.77
CA PHE A 140 1.72 1.12 -8.90
C PHE A 140 1.37 0.76 -10.34
N GLY A 141 1.47 1.71 -11.27
CA GLY A 141 1.04 1.50 -12.66
C GLY A 141 1.75 0.32 -13.33
N GLY A 142 3.01 0.07 -12.98
CA GLY A 142 3.78 -1.06 -13.47
C GLY A 142 3.23 -2.41 -13.04
N PHE A 143 2.75 -2.53 -11.81
CA PHE A 143 2.12 -3.75 -11.31
C PHE A 143 0.86 -4.10 -12.11
N PHE A 144 -0.06 -3.16 -12.30
CA PHE A 144 -1.28 -3.40 -13.07
C PHE A 144 -0.99 -3.77 -14.52
N LYS A 145 0.01 -3.15 -15.11
CA LYS A 145 0.48 -3.49 -16.46
C LYS A 145 1.04 -4.91 -16.52
N TYR A 146 1.84 -5.29 -15.53
CA TYR A 146 2.45 -6.62 -15.45
C TYR A 146 1.40 -7.73 -15.30
N ILE A 147 0.44 -7.59 -14.38
CA ILE A 147 -0.64 -8.56 -14.18
C ILE A 147 -1.74 -8.46 -15.25
N ARG A 148 -1.61 -7.52 -16.20
CA ARG A 148 -2.59 -7.24 -17.28
C ARG A 148 -4.00 -6.97 -16.75
N TYR A 149 -4.08 -6.36 -15.56
CA TYR A 149 -5.36 -5.98 -14.98
C TYR A 149 -5.87 -4.70 -15.61
N SER A 150 -7.13 -4.74 -16.07
CA SER A 150 -7.89 -3.54 -16.41
C SER A 150 -9.26 -3.67 -15.76
N ALA A 151 -9.62 -2.73 -14.90
CA ALA A 151 -11.02 -2.65 -14.50
C ALA A 151 -11.86 -2.47 -15.76
N ASN A 152 -12.80 -3.37 -16.03
CA ASN A 152 -13.72 -3.30 -17.16
C ASN A 152 -14.58 -2.01 -17.04
N GLN A 153 -13.94 -0.87 -17.17
CA GLN A 153 -14.62 0.31 -17.69
C GLN A 153 -14.77 -0.01 -19.19
N SER A 154 -15.99 -0.35 -19.57
CA SER A 154 -16.31 -0.46 -20.98
C SER A 154 -15.67 0.74 -21.68
N LEU A 155 -15.00 0.50 -22.82
CA LEU A 155 -14.50 1.58 -23.68
C LEU A 155 -15.56 2.67 -23.89
N LEU A 156 -16.85 2.29 -23.84
CA LEU A 156 -18.01 3.16 -23.79
C LEU A 156 -18.03 4.15 -22.61
N GLY A 157 -17.64 3.77 -21.38
CA GLY A 157 -17.59 4.69 -20.22
C GLY A 157 -16.55 5.80 -20.38
N ARG A 158 -15.41 5.53 -21.03
CA ARG A 158 -14.40 6.54 -21.39
C ARG A 158 -14.90 7.47 -22.52
N ILE A 159 -15.67 6.94 -23.47
CA ILE A 159 -16.20 7.70 -24.61
C ILE A 159 -17.40 8.57 -24.21
N VAL A 160 -18.20 8.15 -23.24
CA VAL A 160 -19.44 8.83 -22.81
C VAL A 160 -19.23 9.76 -21.61
N GLY A 161 -18.01 9.87 -21.06
CA GLY A 161 -17.73 10.77 -19.95
C GLY A 161 -18.47 10.43 -18.65
N VAL A 162 -18.82 9.17 -18.43
CA VAL A 162 -19.44 8.72 -17.18
C VAL A 162 -18.43 8.91 -16.03
N GLN A 163 -18.69 9.90 -15.22
CA GLN A 163 -17.91 10.17 -14.01
C GLN A 163 -18.11 9.00 -13.04
N THR A 164 -17.02 8.50 -12.45
CA THR A 164 -17.08 7.47 -11.41
C THR A 164 -17.76 8.06 -10.19
N ASP A 165 -18.85 7.45 -9.74
CA ASP A 165 -19.41 7.75 -8.42
C ASP A 165 -18.55 7.07 -7.34
N TRP A 166 -17.61 7.84 -6.80
CA TRP A 166 -16.66 7.35 -5.80
C TRP A 166 -17.34 7.03 -4.48
N ALA A 167 -18.35 7.79 -4.06
CA ALA A 167 -19.09 7.51 -2.85
C ALA A 167 -19.78 6.15 -2.94
N GLN A 168 -20.52 5.89 -4.01
CA GLN A 168 -21.18 4.62 -4.23
C GLN A 168 -20.16 3.46 -4.30
N LEU A 169 -19.05 3.65 -5.01
CA LEU A 169 -18.04 2.61 -5.20
C LEU A 169 -17.35 2.24 -3.88
N ILE A 170 -16.96 3.23 -3.08
CA ILE A 170 -16.27 3.02 -1.81
C ILE A 170 -17.25 2.49 -0.76
N LEU A 171 -18.41 3.11 -0.60
CA LEU A 171 -19.39 2.70 0.41
C LEU A 171 -19.92 1.27 0.19
N LYS A 172 -20.02 0.82 -1.07
CA LYS A 172 -20.37 -0.58 -1.36
C LYS A 172 -19.40 -1.59 -0.75
N GLU A 173 -18.13 -1.24 -0.58
CA GLU A 173 -17.09 -2.12 -0.01
C GLU A 173 -16.81 -1.87 1.47
N TYR A 174 -17.00 -0.62 1.91
CA TYR A 174 -16.61 -0.14 3.23
C TYR A 174 -17.78 0.40 4.05
N GLU A 175 -19.01 -0.03 3.73
CA GLU A 175 -20.21 0.34 4.50
C GLU A 175 -20.04 -0.03 5.98
N GLY A 176 -20.38 0.88 6.89
CA GLY A 176 -20.21 0.70 8.33
C GLY A 176 -18.75 0.75 8.83
N LYS A 177 -17.78 1.00 7.94
CA LYS A 177 -16.35 1.12 8.29
C LYS A 177 -15.81 2.54 8.08
N VAL A 178 -16.52 3.38 7.32
CA VAL A 178 -16.15 4.78 7.05
C VAL A 178 -17.38 5.69 7.14
N CYS A 179 -17.13 6.98 7.35
CA CYS A 179 -18.17 8.00 7.30
C CYS A 179 -18.78 8.09 5.90
N SER A 180 -20.10 7.91 5.79
CA SER A 180 -20.79 7.96 4.50
C SER A 180 -20.87 9.39 3.90
N HIS A 181 -20.62 10.42 4.70
CA HIS A 181 -20.56 11.82 4.29
C HIS A 181 -19.13 12.32 4.05
N ALA A 182 -18.12 11.44 4.03
CA ALA A 182 -16.77 11.81 3.67
C ALA A 182 -16.72 12.35 2.24
N ASN A 183 -15.90 13.36 1.99
CA ASN A 183 -15.76 13.94 0.65
C ASN A 183 -14.81 13.06 -0.20
N PHE A 184 -15.35 11.95 -0.71
CA PHE A 184 -14.57 10.99 -1.51
C PHE A 184 -13.98 11.60 -2.77
N ASP A 185 -14.68 12.49 -3.46
CA ASP A 185 -14.17 13.14 -4.67
C ASP A 185 -12.93 13.99 -4.40
N MET A 186 -12.95 14.72 -3.30
CA MET A 186 -11.77 15.47 -2.84
C MET A 186 -10.60 14.54 -2.48
N LEU A 187 -10.87 13.48 -1.72
CA LEU A 187 -9.85 12.50 -1.30
C LEU A 187 -9.21 11.81 -2.52
N VAL A 188 -10.01 11.37 -3.47
CA VAL A 188 -9.52 10.74 -4.72
C VAL A 188 -8.66 11.69 -5.53
N LYS A 189 -9.04 12.97 -5.59
CA LYS A 189 -8.33 13.97 -6.39
C LYS A 189 -7.00 14.39 -5.74
N GLN A 190 -6.97 14.53 -4.42
CA GLN A 190 -5.82 15.10 -3.71
C GLN A 190 -4.88 14.05 -3.11
N TYR A 191 -5.41 12.89 -2.70
CA TYR A 191 -4.70 11.89 -1.91
C TYR A 191 -4.98 10.45 -2.38
N PRO A 192 -4.83 10.13 -3.69
CA PRO A 192 -5.23 8.81 -4.20
C PRO A 192 -4.44 7.65 -3.58
N ILE A 193 -3.13 7.81 -3.36
CA ILE A 193 -2.28 6.76 -2.78
C ILE A 193 -2.58 6.60 -1.29
N GLU A 194 -2.66 7.71 -0.56
CA GLU A 194 -3.01 7.71 0.86
C GLU A 194 -4.40 7.14 1.11
N LEU A 195 -5.35 7.45 0.23
CA LEU A 195 -6.70 6.88 0.28
C LEU A 195 -6.66 5.36 0.08
N ALA A 196 -5.89 4.87 -0.89
CA ALA A 196 -5.76 3.44 -1.12
C ALA A 196 -5.17 2.71 0.10
N TYR A 197 -4.11 3.24 0.71
CA TYR A 197 -3.54 2.68 1.94
C TYR A 197 -4.51 2.76 3.12
N SER A 198 -5.20 3.89 3.31
CA SER A 198 -6.21 4.03 4.37
C SER A 198 -7.32 3.00 4.22
N LEU A 199 -7.85 2.82 3.01
CA LEU A 199 -8.87 1.82 2.73
C LEU A 199 -8.36 0.39 2.94
N ALA A 200 -7.08 0.11 2.63
CA ALA A 200 -6.48 -1.19 2.90
C ALA A 200 -6.45 -1.49 4.41
N ILE A 201 -6.03 -0.54 5.22
CA ILE A 201 -5.95 -0.66 6.68
C ILE A 201 -7.36 -0.81 7.28
N ILE A 202 -8.32 0.03 6.88
CA ILE A 202 -9.71 -0.03 7.33
C ILE A 202 -10.36 -1.37 6.96
N GLY A 203 -10.02 -1.91 5.79
CA GLY A 203 -10.55 -3.18 5.28
C GLY A 203 -9.88 -4.42 5.83
N ALA A 204 -8.85 -4.29 6.66
CA ALA A 204 -8.08 -5.43 7.18
C ALA A 204 -8.84 -6.28 8.21
N ASP A 205 -9.96 -5.79 8.77
CA ASP A 205 -10.79 -6.44 9.78
C ASP A 205 -10.02 -6.92 11.04
N ASP A 206 -8.88 -6.30 11.33
CA ASP A 206 -8.03 -6.61 12.46
C ASP A 206 -7.95 -5.41 13.40
N ILE A 207 -8.40 -5.58 14.64
CA ILE A 207 -8.34 -4.54 15.67
C ILE A 207 -6.91 -4.12 16.01
N PHE A 208 -5.91 -4.92 15.63
CA PHE A 208 -4.49 -4.63 15.81
C PHE A 208 -3.84 -4.02 14.58
N SER A 209 -4.58 -3.80 13.49
CA SER A 209 -4.03 -3.16 12.29
C SER A 209 -3.60 -1.74 12.61
N ILE A 210 -2.32 -1.47 12.40
CA ILE A 210 -1.72 -0.14 12.56
C ILE A 210 -1.15 0.32 11.22
N THR A 211 -1.19 1.61 10.97
CA THR A 211 -0.53 2.15 9.78
C THR A 211 0.97 1.87 9.83
N PRO A 212 1.54 1.13 8.85
CA PRO A 212 2.95 0.79 8.87
C PRO A 212 3.84 2.04 8.91
N ALA A 213 4.93 1.98 9.67
CA ALA A 213 5.85 3.10 9.83
C ALA A 213 6.45 3.58 8.50
N TRP A 214 6.60 2.69 7.53
CA TRP A 214 7.05 3.04 6.19
C TRP A 214 6.01 3.91 5.46
N VAL A 215 4.72 3.58 5.55
CA VAL A 215 3.62 4.36 4.97
C VAL A 215 3.56 5.74 5.61
N LEU A 216 3.58 5.83 6.95
CA LEU A 216 3.59 7.11 7.67
C LEU A 216 4.74 8.04 7.25
N ARG A 217 5.91 7.45 6.99
CA ARG A 217 7.11 8.21 6.59
C ARG A 217 7.03 8.72 5.16
N ASN A 218 6.52 7.92 4.24
CA ASN A 218 6.50 8.24 2.81
C ASN A 218 5.20 8.94 2.37
N TYR A 219 4.11 8.68 3.08
CA TYR A 219 2.78 9.21 2.82
C TYR A 219 2.13 9.75 4.11
N PRO A 220 2.69 10.81 4.72
CA PRO A 220 2.22 11.29 6.04
C PRO A 220 0.76 11.75 6.03
N GLN A 221 0.22 12.14 4.88
CA GLN A 221 -1.19 12.52 4.75
C GLN A 221 -2.17 11.36 4.96
N VAL A 222 -1.68 10.12 5.04
CA VAL A 222 -2.53 8.97 5.39
C VAL A 222 -3.24 9.17 6.74
N VAL A 223 -2.59 9.85 7.69
CA VAL A 223 -3.20 10.18 9.00
C VAL A 223 -4.39 11.11 8.82
N ASN A 224 -4.24 12.15 8.01
CA ASN A 224 -5.33 13.09 7.71
C ASN A 224 -6.49 12.40 6.96
N VAL A 225 -6.17 11.55 5.98
CA VAL A 225 -7.18 10.78 5.23
C VAL A 225 -7.94 9.83 6.17
N MET A 226 -7.23 9.11 7.06
CA MET A 226 -7.86 8.26 8.07
C MET A 226 -8.79 9.06 8.99
N ASN A 227 -8.37 10.24 9.43
CA ASN A 227 -9.20 11.09 10.27
C ASN A 227 -10.49 11.51 9.56
N LEU A 228 -10.39 11.91 8.28
CA LEU A 228 -11.57 12.30 7.49
C LEU A 228 -12.51 11.12 7.19
N LEU A 229 -11.98 9.90 7.10
CA LEU A 229 -12.79 8.70 6.85
C LEU A 229 -13.42 8.12 8.11
N CYS A 230 -12.69 8.09 9.23
CA CYS A 230 -13.04 7.26 10.38
C CYS A 230 -13.13 7.99 11.73
N ASN A 231 -12.43 9.12 11.90
CA ASN A 231 -12.24 9.73 13.22
C ASN A 231 -12.89 11.12 13.35
N THR A 232 -13.47 11.66 12.26
CA THR A 232 -14.15 12.95 12.30
C THR A 232 -15.64 12.73 12.10
N SER A 233 -16.44 13.03 13.13
CA SER A 233 -17.89 12.85 13.06
C SER A 233 -18.53 13.88 12.12
N CYS A 234 -19.43 13.39 11.24
CA CYS A 234 -20.30 14.25 10.47
C CYS A 234 -21.62 14.60 11.21
N GLY A 235 -21.87 13.94 12.35
CA GLY A 235 -23.08 14.12 13.15
C GLY A 235 -24.33 13.36 12.67
N ASP A 236 -24.39 12.95 11.41
CA ASP A 236 -25.65 12.51 10.79
C ASP A 236 -25.67 11.05 10.30
N CYS A 237 -24.49 10.46 10.00
CA CYS A 237 -24.49 9.12 9.43
C CYS A 237 -24.43 8.01 10.49
N GLY A 238 -24.95 6.84 10.12
CA GLY A 238 -25.00 5.68 11.04
C GLY A 238 -23.63 5.26 11.57
N TYR A 239 -22.57 5.32 10.74
CA TYR A 239 -21.21 5.03 11.17
C TYR A 239 -20.75 5.98 12.28
N CYS A 240 -20.87 7.31 12.05
CA CYS A 240 -20.41 8.30 13.02
C CYS A 240 -21.23 8.23 14.32
N HIS A 241 -22.55 8.05 14.21
CA HIS A 241 -23.39 7.89 15.38
C HIS A 241 -23.01 6.65 16.21
N GLN A 242 -22.79 5.51 15.55
CA GLN A 242 -22.45 4.27 16.23
C GLN A 242 -21.02 4.23 16.77
N ARG A 243 -20.04 4.81 16.07
CA ARG A 243 -18.61 4.66 16.36
C ARG A 243 -17.98 5.85 17.07
N LEU A 244 -18.50 7.05 16.83
CA LEU A 244 -17.89 8.29 17.31
C LEU A 244 -18.77 9.03 18.32
N ASP A 245 -20.00 8.51 18.60
CA ASP A 245 -20.83 9.03 19.66
C ASP A 245 -20.42 8.43 21.02
N ALA A 246 -20.09 9.30 21.97
CA ALA A 246 -19.59 8.89 23.28
C ALA A 246 -20.61 8.05 24.07
N HIS A 247 -21.91 8.31 23.95
CA HIS A 247 -22.95 7.54 24.65
C HIS A 247 -23.12 6.14 24.03
N CYS A 248 -23.07 6.03 22.69
CA CYS A 248 -23.09 4.73 22.02
C CYS A 248 -21.87 3.88 22.41
N GLY A 249 -20.69 4.47 22.46
CA GLY A 249 -19.46 3.81 22.90
C GLY A 249 -19.53 3.36 24.36
N LEU A 250 -20.06 4.19 25.26
CA LEU A 250 -20.23 3.83 26.66
C LEU A 250 -21.11 2.59 26.83
N LYS A 251 -22.23 2.54 26.09
CA LYS A 251 -23.16 1.42 26.12
C LYS A 251 -22.56 0.15 25.55
N GLU A 252 -21.92 0.25 24.39
CA GLU A 252 -21.33 -0.89 23.68
C GLU A 252 -20.17 -1.53 24.46
N PHE A 253 -19.24 -0.70 24.97
CA PHE A 253 -18.01 -1.21 25.60
C PHE A 253 -18.12 -1.46 27.09
N PHE A 254 -18.97 -0.71 27.81
CA PHE A 254 -19.04 -0.77 29.27
C PHE A 254 -20.41 -1.21 29.80
N GLY A 255 -21.43 -1.33 28.93
CA GLY A 255 -22.78 -1.71 29.33
C GLY A 255 -23.52 -0.66 30.17
N TYR A 256 -23.09 0.59 30.14
CA TYR A 256 -23.74 1.71 30.85
C TYR A 256 -24.51 2.59 29.86
N ASP A 257 -25.70 3.04 30.27
CA ASP A 257 -26.52 3.94 29.46
C ASP A 257 -26.16 5.42 29.66
N GLU A 258 -25.48 5.77 30.78
CA GLU A 258 -25.17 7.15 31.14
C GLU A 258 -23.76 7.26 31.72
N PHE A 259 -23.09 8.37 31.44
CA PHE A 259 -21.82 8.73 32.08
C PHE A 259 -22.04 9.10 33.56
N ARG A 260 -21.09 8.71 34.40
CA ARG A 260 -21.12 9.13 35.81
C ARG A 260 -20.86 10.63 35.92
N ILE A 261 -21.71 11.27 36.70
CA ILE A 261 -21.55 12.68 37.12
C ILE A 261 -20.83 12.68 38.45
N PHE A 262 -19.73 13.39 38.55
CA PHE A 262 -18.99 13.59 39.81
C PHE A 262 -19.11 15.06 40.22
N ASP A 263 -19.64 15.33 41.43
CA ASP A 263 -19.93 16.64 41.95
C ASP A 263 -20.65 17.59 40.95
N GLY A 264 -21.60 17.04 40.20
CA GLY A 264 -22.35 17.80 39.18
C GLY A 264 -21.62 18.07 37.87
N VAL A 265 -20.39 17.53 37.71
CA VAL A 265 -19.59 17.68 36.47
C VAL A 265 -19.52 16.40 35.69
N PRO A 266 -19.86 16.39 34.39
CA PRO A 266 -19.81 15.21 33.54
C PRO A 266 -18.38 14.91 33.02
N MET A 267 -17.44 14.72 33.96
CA MET A 267 -16.00 14.58 33.64
C MET A 267 -15.68 13.40 32.73
N GLN A 268 -16.39 12.27 32.88
CA GLN A 268 -16.18 11.11 32.04
C GLN A 268 -16.61 11.36 30.59
N GLN A 269 -17.75 12.00 30.40
CA GLN A 269 -18.22 12.40 29.08
C GLN A 269 -17.23 13.37 28.43
N GLN A 270 -16.80 14.42 29.15
CA GLN A 270 -15.83 15.38 28.63
C GLN A 270 -14.50 14.73 28.27
N ALA A 271 -14.03 13.75 29.06
CA ALA A 271 -12.81 13.02 28.77
C ALA A 271 -12.91 12.19 27.47
N VAL A 272 -14.06 11.54 27.25
CA VAL A 272 -14.28 10.74 26.04
C VAL A 272 -14.47 11.63 24.81
N GLU A 273 -15.19 12.73 24.93
CA GLU A 273 -15.42 13.69 23.84
C GLU A 273 -14.15 14.48 23.43
N SER A 274 -13.15 14.55 24.31
CA SER A 274 -11.89 15.24 24.07
C SER A 274 -10.75 14.33 23.58
N ALA A 275 -10.94 13.02 23.60
CA ALA A 275 -9.95 12.03 23.18
C ALA A 275 -10.06 11.72 21.69
#